data_6cbced7ee55e8dadc0bc426c799cfed5
#
_entry.id   6cbced7ee55e8dadc0bc426c799cfed5
#
_cell.length_a   1.000
_cell.length_b   1.000
_cell.length_c   1.000
_cell.angle_alpha   90.00
_cell.angle_beta   90.00
_cell.angle_gamma   90.00
#
_symmetry.space_group_name_H-M   'P 1'
#
loop_
_entity.id
_entity.type
_entity.pdbx_description
1 polymer ?
#
loop_
_entity_poly.entity_id
_entity_poly.type
_entity_poly.pdbx_seq_one_letter_code
_entity_poly.pdbx_strand_id
1 'polypeptide(L)'
;MNKTTILYFTLLLLGTNSQFLRFLQSSRNSYDYSSYSCTSINENLSGKTLSSTNSDQSVVYITQSGINIINSNLNKASGDSSNTENSEFYGVNAAVLVNGGGLTMTDGTITTAAKGANAICATNNGKVTISGTIITSTGSGSARGLHATYGGKIEANKVNISTKGGSCATLATDRGEGTVTCTECTLSTAGAGSPLIYSTGDITISKTTGTATGAQAVVIEGKNTATIKESSNLKCNAMPNRKTVDQCGVMLYQSMSGDAASGTSTFNCDKSTIEIQSSSSVYSSAPMFFITNTQAKINLEECTFKYGSGVFLKAAGTSEWGSSGANGGVVTLTLTNQDIEGDIIVDSISTLTINLVGSSIKGKINEANTAAKLAINLDSDSKITLTGNSYYTSIVNEKTDGTNLINGTYKWTYTEEKEVKSSTNQGNGNNNNNNQGQSPNGQPPSGSNQGMPNGQPPSDMPNGQPPSGSNQGMPSGQPPSGSNSGMPNGQPPSDIANGQPPSGSNQGMPNGQPPSDMQNGQPPNGQPGESIPNGQSGQNNNGNSSPNVGEEELTEEELGKYVRNSSSYLNNFAFIYMTLLTLAIIF
;
A
#
# COMPACT_ATOMS: atom_id res chain seq x y z
N MET A 1 -9.34 7.97 -47.81
CA MET A 1 -8.49 8.25 -46.64
C MET A 1 -7.04 8.14 -47.07
N ASN A 2 -6.21 9.13 -46.74
CA ASN A 2 -4.79 9.17 -47.09
C ASN A 2 -4.02 8.10 -46.29
N LYS A 3 -3.01 7.44 -46.89
CA LYS A 3 -2.18 6.41 -46.26
C LYS A 3 -1.63 6.86 -44.87
N THR A 4 -1.32 8.15 -44.75
CA THR A 4 -0.88 8.78 -43.50
C THR A 4 -1.98 8.75 -42.43
N THR A 5 -3.25 8.99 -42.79
CA THR A 5 -4.40 8.96 -41.85
C THR A 5 -4.71 7.53 -41.40
N ILE A 6 -4.53 6.53 -42.27
CA ILE A 6 -4.69 5.11 -41.92
C ILE A 6 -3.57 4.69 -40.97
N LEU A 7 -2.33 5.13 -41.20
CA LEU A 7 -1.19 4.83 -40.33
C LEU A 7 -1.38 5.44 -38.93
N TYR A 8 -1.87 6.68 -38.85
CA TYR A 8 -2.19 7.32 -37.56
C TYR A 8 -3.32 6.61 -36.78
N PHE A 9 -4.38 6.21 -37.51
CA PHE A 9 -5.48 5.45 -36.88
C PHE A 9 -5.03 4.07 -36.42
N THR A 10 -4.15 3.41 -37.15
CA THR A 10 -3.60 2.09 -36.76
C THR A 10 -2.63 2.22 -35.60
N LEU A 11 -1.80 3.26 -35.55
CA LEU A 11 -0.94 3.54 -34.38
C LEU A 11 -1.75 3.90 -33.13
N LEU A 12 -2.83 4.67 -33.27
CA LEU A 12 -3.71 5.03 -32.16
C LEU A 12 -4.44 3.79 -31.60
N LEU A 13 -4.93 2.91 -32.47
CA LEU A 13 -5.55 1.64 -32.08
C LEU A 13 -4.55 0.66 -31.43
N LEU A 14 -3.30 0.64 -31.86
CA LEU A 14 -2.24 -0.18 -31.24
C LEU A 14 -1.83 0.35 -29.87
N GLY A 15 -1.78 1.67 -29.67
CA GLY A 15 -1.50 2.29 -28.38
C GLY A 15 -2.61 2.01 -27.36
N THR A 16 -3.87 2.17 -27.75
CA THR A 16 -5.03 1.89 -26.88
C THR A 16 -5.18 0.39 -26.57
N ASN A 17 -4.85 -0.49 -27.52
CA ASN A 17 -4.88 -1.94 -27.28
C ASN A 17 -3.78 -2.41 -26.32
N SER A 18 -2.59 -1.79 -26.31
CA SER A 18 -1.52 -2.17 -25.38
C SER A 18 -1.85 -1.76 -23.94
N GLN A 19 -2.47 -0.60 -23.73
CA GLN A 19 -2.94 -0.17 -22.41
C GLN A 19 -4.14 -1.01 -21.95
N PHE A 20 -5.07 -1.32 -22.86
CA PHE A 20 -6.21 -2.18 -22.57
C PHE A 20 -5.78 -3.63 -22.25
N LEU A 21 -4.80 -4.18 -22.97
CA LEU A 21 -4.21 -5.49 -22.68
C LEU A 21 -3.44 -5.50 -21.36
N ARG A 22 -2.71 -4.45 -21.00
CA ARG A 22 -2.07 -4.30 -19.67
C ARG A 22 -3.13 -4.21 -18.58
N PHE A 23 -4.19 -3.43 -18.78
CA PHE A 23 -5.33 -3.34 -17.86
C PHE A 23 -6.02 -4.70 -17.68
N LEU A 24 -6.30 -5.44 -18.77
CA LEU A 24 -6.88 -6.79 -18.69
C LEU A 24 -5.94 -7.79 -18.01
N GLN A 25 -4.63 -7.65 -18.18
CA GLN A 25 -3.62 -8.49 -17.55
C GLN A 25 -3.44 -8.14 -16.07
N SER A 26 -3.54 -6.87 -15.70
CA SER A 26 -3.51 -6.41 -14.31
C SER A 26 -4.81 -6.68 -13.55
N SER A 27 -5.93 -6.88 -14.25
CA SER A 27 -7.26 -7.11 -13.63
C SER A 27 -7.57 -8.57 -13.31
N ARG A 28 -6.68 -9.51 -13.65
CA ARG A 28 -6.85 -10.93 -13.38
C ARG A 28 -5.66 -11.50 -12.64
N ASN A 29 -5.94 -12.18 -11.55
CA ASN A 29 -4.92 -12.96 -10.86
C ASN A 29 -4.52 -14.15 -11.75
N SER A 30 -3.24 -14.14 -12.18
CA SER A 30 -2.68 -15.17 -13.07
C SER A 30 -1.78 -16.17 -12.35
N TYR A 31 -1.70 -16.12 -11.01
CA TYR A 31 -0.90 -17.05 -10.24
C TYR A 31 -1.49 -18.47 -10.29
N ASP A 32 -0.65 -19.47 -10.49
CA ASP A 32 -1.05 -20.87 -10.45
C ASP A 32 -1.04 -21.39 -9.01
N TYR A 33 -2.22 -21.55 -8.44
CA TYR A 33 -2.41 -22.11 -7.09
C TYR A 33 -2.59 -23.62 -7.07
N SER A 34 -2.45 -24.34 -8.19
CA SER A 34 -2.72 -25.80 -8.27
C SER A 34 -1.86 -26.62 -7.31
N SER A 35 -0.64 -26.17 -7.05
CA SER A 35 0.32 -26.79 -6.11
C SER A 35 0.56 -25.94 -4.85
N TYR A 36 -0.36 -25.02 -4.52
CA TYR A 36 -0.14 -24.09 -3.41
C TYR A 36 -0.11 -24.82 -2.07
N SER A 37 0.92 -24.56 -1.26
CA SER A 37 1.14 -25.25 0.02
C SER A 37 0.51 -24.48 1.18
N CYS A 38 -0.09 -25.22 2.11
CA CYS A 38 -0.67 -24.68 3.35
C CYS A 38 -0.67 -25.72 4.47
N THR A 39 -0.84 -25.28 5.71
CA THR A 39 -1.01 -26.17 6.86
C THR A 39 -2.43 -26.69 6.97
N SER A 40 -3.43 -25.84 6.69
CA SER A 40 -4.86 -26.19 6.70
C SER A 40 -5.55 -25.62 5.48
N ILE A 41 -6.42 -26.42 4.85
CA ILE A 41 -7.19 -26.02 3.67
C ILE A 41 -8.69 -26.23 3.90
N ASN A 42 -9.48 -25.14 3.70
CA ASN A 42 -10.95 -25.18 3.73
C ASN A 42 -11.56 -25.83 4.99
N GLU A 43 -10.90 -25.65 6.14
CA GLU A 43 -11.34 -26.23 7.40
C GLU A 43 -11.96 -25.19 8.33
N ASN A 44 -13.04 -25.57 9.01
CA ASN A 44 -13.55 -24.82 10.15
C ASN A 44 -12.65 -25.06 11.38
N LEU A 45 -12.17 -23.97 11.99
CA LEU A 45 -11.27 -24.04 13.13
C LEU A 45 -11.93 -23.40 14.35
N SER A 46 -11.83 -24.08 15.51
CA SER A 46 -12.29 -23.52 16.79
C SER A 46 -11.29 -23.85 17.89
N GLY A 47 -10.76 -22.83 18.56
CA GLY A 47 -9.77 -22.96 19.63
C GLY A 47 -8.47 -23.63 19.19
N LYS A 48 -8.10 -23.54 17.91
CA LYS A 48 -6.91 -24.19 17.34
C LYS A 48 -5.70 -23.26 17.34
N THR A 49 -4.52 -23.84 17.45
CA THR A 49 -3.25 -23.16 17.20
C THR A 49 -2.58 -23.86 16.02
N LEU A 50 -2.35 -23.11 14.94
CA LEU A 50 -1.68 -23.59 13.73
C LEU A 50 -0.48 -22.71 13.42
N SER A 51 0.56 -23.30 12.84
CA SER A 51 1.78 -22.59 12.47
C SER A 51 2.33 -23.08 11.14
N SER A 52 3.02 -22.18 10.43
CA SER A 52 3.84 -22.49 9.26
C SER A 52 5.21 -21.83 9.39
N THR A 53 6.24 -22.55 8.96
CA THR A 53 7.63 -22.07 8.92
C THR A 53 8.27 -22.20 7.55
N ASN A 54 7.53 -22.69 6.57
CA ASN A 54 8.03 -22.93 5.21
C ASN A 54 7.81 -21.70 4.33
N SER A 55 8.77 -21.42 3.45
CA SER A 55 8.64 -20.37 2.43
C SER A 55 7.44 -20.64 1.52
N ASP A 56 6.79 -19.57 1.09
CA ASP A 56 5.65 -19.58 0.16
C ASP A 56 4.45 -20.45 0.61
N GLN A 57 4.38 -20.77 1.90
CA GLN A 57 3.32 -21.57 2.50
C GLN A 57 2.41 -20.72 3.38
N SER A 58 1.10 -20.81 3.21
CA SER A 58 0.12 -20.25 4.15
C SER A 58 -0.12 -21.15 5.36
N VAL A 59 -0.51 -20.56 6.49
CA VAL A 59 -1.06 -21.34 7.61
C VAL A 59 -2.43 -21.86 7.24
N VAL A 60 -3.29 -20.99 6.69
CA VAL A 60 -4.64 -21.37 6.23
C VAL A 60 -4.83 -20.91 4.79
N TYR A 61 -5.36 -21.80 3.95
CA TYR A 61 -5.74 -21.53 2.57
C TYR A 61 -7.22 -21.83 2.34
N ILE A 62 -7.96 -20.86 1.82
CA ILE A 62 -9.41 -20.94 1.68
C ILE A 62 -9.80 -20.66 0.24
N THR A 63 -10.46 -21.64 -0.38
CA THR A 63 -11.03 -21.57 -1.74
C THR A 63 -12.54 -21.80 -1.75
N GLN A 64 -13.12 -22.20 -0.61
CA GLN A 64 -14.54 -22.46 -0.44
C GLN A 64 -15.20 -21.39 0.41
N SER A 65 -16.48 -21.17 0.22
CA SER A 65 -17.25 -20.24 1.05
C SER A 65 -17.80 -20.92 2.31
N GLY A 66 -18.08 -20.10 3.33
CA GLY A 66 -18.68 -20.58 4.59
C GLY A 66 -17.69 -21.15 5.60
N ILE A 67 -16.41 -20.91 5.42
CA ILE A 67 -15.38 -21.32 6.38
C ILE A 67 -15.41 -20.39 7.61
N ASN A 68 -15.38 -20.98 8.80
CA ASN A 68 -15.39 -20.28 10.05
C ASN A 68 -14.12 -20.58 10.86
N ILE A 69 -13.47 -19.53 11.36
CA ILE A 69 -12.32 -19.61 12.28
C ILE A 69 -12.68 -18.85 13.56
N ILE A 70 -12.79 -19.56 14.68
CA ILE A 70 -13.25 -18.99 15.94
C ILE A 70 -12.19 -19.19 17.00
N ASN A 71 -11.82 -18.13 17.73
CA ASN A 71 -10.91 -18.15 18.87
C ASN A 71 -9.65 -19.00 18.62
N SER A 72 -9.03 -18.81 17.45
CA SER A 72 -7.89 -19.61 17.01
C SER A 72 -6.64 -18.74 16.83
N ASN A 73 -5.45 -19.35 17.01
CA ASN A 73 -4.18 -18.67 16.90
C ASN A 73 -3.43 -19.17 15.66
N LEU A 74 -3.18 -18.28 14.72
CA LEU A 74 -2.53 -18.58 13.45
C LEU A 74 -1.16 -17.90 13.43
N ASN A 75 -0.09 -18.66 13.19
CA ASN A 75 1.27 -18.15 13.29
C ASN A 75 2.10 -18.49 12.03
N LYS A 76 2.41 -17.49 11.23
CA LYS A 76 3.43 -17.57 10.19
C LYS A 76 4.78 -17.20 10.79
N ALA A 77 5.42 -18.16 11.48
CA ALA A 77 6.56 -17.91 12.35
C ALA A 77 7.87 -17.62 11.60
N SER A 78 8.03 -18.16 10.39
CA SER A 78 9.19 -17.97 9.52
C SER A 78 8.89 -18.46 8.09
N GLY A 79 9.89 -18.58 7.25
CA GLY A 79 9.77 -18.98 5.85
C GLY A 79 9.39 -17.78 5.00
N ASP A 80 10.40 -17.03 4.56
CA ASP A 80 10.25 -15.84 3.75
C ASP A 80 9.64 -16.16 2.38
N SER A 81 8.96 -15.20 1.79
CA SER A 81 8.52 -15.33 0.41
C SER A 81 9.73 -15.39 -0.52
N SER A 82 9.75 -16.36 -1.42
CA SER A 82 10.79 -16.49 -2.45
C SER A 82 10.70 -15.38 -3.49
N ASN A 83 9.49 -14.82 -3.68
CA ASN A 83 9.24 -13.68 -4.54
C ASN A 83 8.22 -12.75 -3.86
N THR A 84 8.65 -11.54 -3.49
CA THR A 84 7.81 -10.55 -2.82
C THR A 84 6.66 -10.06 -3.69
N GLU A 85 6.80 -10.00 -5.02
CA GLU A 85 5.69 -9.66 -5.92
C GLU A 85 4.55 -10.68 -5.82
N ASN A 86 4.87 -11.98 -5.63
CA ASN A 86 3.86 -13.00 -5.42
C ASN A 86 3.08 -12.78 -4.11
N SER A 87 3.75 -12.27 -3.08
CA SER A 87 3.08 -11.89 -1.82
C SER A 87 2.23 -10.64 -1.97
N GLU A 88 2.74 -9.64 -2.70
CA GLU A 88 2.09 -8.35 -2.93
C GLU A 88 0.84 -8.51 -3.77
N PHE A 89 0.94 -9.23 -4.88
CA PHE A 89 -0.14 -9.28 -5.85
C PHE A 89 -1.07 -10.47 -5.64
N TYR A 90 -0.54 -11.60 -5.20
CA TYR A 90 -1.29 -12.86 -5.19
C TYR A 90 -1.51 -13.42 -3.78
N GLY A 91 -0.94 -12.78 -2.75
CA GLY A 91 -1.10 -13.20 -1.37
C GLY A 91 -0.32 -14.47 -1.00
N VAL A 92 0.65 -14.88 -1.83
CA VAL A 92 1.52 -16.01 -1.51
C VAL A 92 2.25 -15.74 -0.19
N ASN A 93 2.44 -16.76 0.62
CA ASN A 93 3.06 -16.67 1.95
C ASN A 93 2.21 -15.99 3.04
N ALA A 94 0.98 -15.56 2.76
CA ALA A 94 0.10 -14.99 3.78
C ALA A 94 -0.19 -16.00 4.89
N ALA A 95 -0.36 -15.55 6.14
CA ALA A 95 -0.82 -16.44 7.20
C ALA A 95 -2.20 -17.02 6.86
N VAL A 96 -3.12 -16.17 6.38
CA VAL A 96 -4.43 -16.59 5.87
C VAL A 96 -4.59 -16.08 4.44
N LEU A 97 -4.70 -16.99 3.48
CA LEU A 97 -4.99 -16.69 2.09
C LEU A 97 -6.39 -17.14 1.71
N VAL A 98 -7.25 -16.19 1.31
CA VAL A 98 -8.61 -16.43 0.82
C VAL A 98 -8.66 -16.16 -0.68
N ASN A 99 -8.65 -17.24 -1.47
CA ASN A 99 -8.60 -17.19 -2.93
C ASN A 99 -9.95 -17.61 -3.52
N GLY A 100 -10.79 -16.65 -3.83
CA GLY A 100 -12.16 -16.89 -4.36
C GLY A 100 -13.16 -17.44 -3.36
N GLY A 101 -12.72 -17.82 -2.14
CA GLY A 101 -13.55 -18.38 -1.09
C GLY A 101 -14.17 -17.33 -0.16
N GLY A 102 -14.73 -17.79 0.96
CA GLY A 102 -15.33 -16.94 1.99
C GLY A 102 -14.97 -17.39 3.40
N LEU A 103 -14.42 -16.46 4.18
CA LEU A 103 -14.00 -16.65 5.57
C LEU A 103 -14.81 -15.75 6.50
N THR A 104 -15.28 -16.31 7.60
CA THR A 104 -15.67 -15.56 8.81
C THR A 104 -14.68 -15.90 9.92
N MET A 105 -13.97 -14.89 10.45
CA MET A 105 -13.06 -15.07 11.57
C MET A 105 -13.51 -14.24 12.75
N THR A 106 -13.60 -14.87 13.93
CA THR A 106 -14.03 -14.21 15.17
C THR A 106 -13.03 -14.54 16.27
N ASP A 107 -12.53 -13.48 16.90
CA ASP A 107 -11.56 -13.54 17.98
C ASP A 107 -10.24 -14.25 17.59
N GLY A 108 -9.37 -14.50 18.57
CA GLY A 108 -8.08 -15.15 18.36
C GLY A 108 -6.98 -14.19 17.87
N THR A 109 -5.89 -14.77 17.38
CA THR A 109 -4.70 -14.01 16.98
C THR A 109 -4.14 -14.45 15.64
N ILE A 110 -3.54 -13.51 14.91
CA ILE A 110 -2.71 -13.80 13.75
C ILE A 110 -1.36 -13.14 13.97
N THR A 111 -0.29 -13.93 13.92
CA THR A 111 1.09 -13.43 14.02
C THR A 111 1.86 -13.79 12.75
N THR A 112 2.65 -12.83 12.23
CA THR A 112 3.55 -13.07 11.10
C THR A 112 4.92 -12.49 11.41
N ALA A 113 5.98 -13.24 11.06
CA ALA A 113 7.36 -12.81 11.26
C ALA A 113 8.21 -12.91 9.99
N ALA A 114 7.71 -13.60 8.96
CA ALA A 114 8.42 -13.80 7.70
C ALA A 114 8.26 -12.60 6.75
N LYS A 115 9.26 -12.37 5.92
CA LYS A 115 9.21 -11.41 4.81
C LYS A 115 8.09 -11.80 3.83
N GLY A 116 7.29 -10.82 3.39
CA GLY A 116 6.17 -11.04 2.47
C GLY A 116 4.97 -11.80 3.09
N ALA A 117 4.94 -11.99 4.41
CA ALA A 117 3.86 -12.72 5.07
C ALA A 117 2.72 -11.77 5.48
N ASN A 118 1.82 -11.48 4.56
CA ASN A 118 0.57 -10.78 4.90
C ASN A 118 -0.20 -11.55 5.98
N ALA A 119 -0.79 -10.86 6.97
CA ALA A 119 -1.58 -11.56 7.98
C ALA A 119 -2.84 -12.18 7.36
N ILE A 120 -3.62 -11.39 6.62
CA ILE A 120 -4.74 -11.88 5.80
C ILE A 120 -4.60 -11.30 4.39
N CYS A 121 -4.71 -12.15 3.39
CA CYS A 121 -4.88 -11.73 2.00
C CYS A 121 -6.17 -12.30 1.41
N ALA A 122 -7.03 -11.43 0.86
CA ALA A 122 -8.20 -11.80 0.06
C ALA A 122 -7.91 -11.49 -1.41
N THR A 123 -8.02 -12.47 -2.28
CA THR A 123 -7.76 -12.35 -3.72
C THR A 123 -8.81 -13.08 -4.56
N ASN A 124 -8.88 -12.81 -5.85
CA ASN A 124 -9.83 -13.46 -6.77
C ASN A 124 -11.29 -13.39 -6.29
N ASN A 125 -11.74 -12.20 -5.89
CA ASN A 125 -13.07 -11.99 -5.29
C ASN A 125 -13.30 -12.76 -3.97
N GLY A 126 -12.22 -13.20 -3.29
CA GLY A 126 -12.30 -13.79 -1.96
C GLY A 126 -12.90 -12.82 -0.96
N LYS A 127 -13.68 -13.32 -0.01
CA LYS A 127 -14.39 -12.51 0.98
C LYS A 127 -13.97 -12.87 2.39
N VAL A 128 -13.66 -11.87 3.19
CA VAL A 128 -13.29 -12.02 4.60
C VAL A 128 -14.18 -11.12 5.45
N THR A 129 -14.82 -11.69 6.46
CA THR A 129 -15.43 -10.95 7.56
C THR A 129 -14.64 -11.29 8.82
N ILE A 130 -14.05 -10.30 9.49
CA ILE A 130 -13.21 -10.52 10.66
C ILE A 130 -13.60 -9.59 11.80
N SER A 131 -13.67 -10.14 13.01
CA SER A 131 -14.01 -9.37 14.22
C SER A 131 -13.22 -9.80 15.45
N GLY A 132 -12.98 -8.86 16.38
CA GLY A 132 -12.36 -9.14 17.69
C GLY A 132 -10.92 -9.69 17.65
N THR A 133 -10.30 -9.77 16.49
CA THR A 133 -9.01 -10.43 16.27
C THR A 133 -7.84 -9.47 16.51
N ILE A 134 -6.73 -10.00 17.05
CA ILE A 134 -5.46 -9.27 17.20
C ILE A 134 -4.48 -9.75 16.12
N ILE A 135 -3.98 -8.82 15.32
CA ILE A 135 -3.02 -9.06 14.26
C ILE A 135 -1.68 -8.39 14.60
N THR A 136 -0.60 -9.15 14.57
CA THR A 136 0.76 -8.64 14.76
C THR A 136 1.67 -9.14 13.64
N SER A 137 2.21 -8.22 12.84
CA SER A 137 3.20 -8.52 11.82
C SER A 137 4.54 -7.88 12.18
N THR A 138 5.59 -8.69 12.25
CA THR A 138 6.98 -8.24 12.45
C THR A 138 7.83 -8.47 11.21
N GLY A 139 7.30 -9.15 10.19
CA GLY A 139 7.94 -9.34 8.90
C GLY A 139 8.06 -8.02 8.12
N SER A 140 8.93 -8.00 7.12
CA SER A 140 9.16 -6.87 6.21
C SER A 140 8.71 -7.20 4.78
N GLY A 141 8.87 -6.24 3.87
CA GLY A 141 8.62 -6.46 2.45
C GLY A 141 7.22 -7.00 2.18
N SER A 142 6.20 -6.16 2.35
CA SER A 142 4.78 -6.50 2.13
C SER A 142 4.18 -7.52 3.12
N ALA A 143 4.71 -7.60 4.34
CA ALA A 143 4.06 -8.33 5.43
C ALA A 143 2.95 -7.45 6.06
N ARG A 144 1.91 -7.16 5.28
CA ARG A 144 0.81 -6.25 5.58
C ARG A 144 -0.19 -6.86 6.58
N GLY A 145 -1.04 -6.04 7.17
CA GLY A 145 -2.13 -6.49 8.04
C GLY A 145 -3.27 -7.13 7.24
N LEU A 146 -4.26 -6.33 6.84
CA LEU A 146 -5.35 -6.74 5.95
C LEU A 146 -5.04 -6.30 4.53
N HIS A 147 -5.05 -7.25 3.61
CA HIS A 147 -4.64 -7.03 2.24
C HIS A 147 -5.65 -7.60 1.25
N ALA A 148 -6.10 -6.78 0.29
CA ALA A 148 -7.06 -7.21 -0.74
C ALA A 148 -6.54 -6.92 -2.14
N THR A 149 -6.61 -7.92 -3.03
CA THR A 149 -6.17 -7.82 -4.43
C THR A 149 -7.19 -8.50 -5.34
N TYR A 150 -7.21 -8.15 -6.62
CA TYR A 150 -8.05 -8.79 -7.65
C TYR A 150 -9.52 -8.96 -7.22
N GLY A 151 -10.12 -7.86 -6.77
CA GLY A 151 -11.51 -7.83 -6.34
C GLY A 151 -11.78 -8.47 -4.98
N GLY A 152 -10.74 -8.83 -4.23
CA GLY A 152 -10.86 -9.33 -2.86
C GLY A 152 -11.53 -8.30 -1.95
N LYS A 153 -12.28 -8.78 -0.97
CA LYS A 153 -13.05 -7.95 -0.06
C LYS A 153 -12.84 -8.34 1.39
N ILE A 154 -12.47 -7.37 2.25
CA ILE A 154 -12.28 -7.60 3.69
C ILE A 154 -13.16 -6.61 4.46
N GLU A 155 -14.00 -7.13 5.34
CA GLU A 155 -14.79 -6.37 6.30
C GLU A 155 -14.31 -6.68 7.72
N ALA A 156 -13.71 -5.68 8.39
CA ALA A 156 -13.13 -5.82 9.71
C ALA A 156 -13.88 -4.97 10.74
N ASN A 157 -14.14 -5.56 11.92
CA ASN A 157 -14.78 -4.87 13.03
C ASN A 157 -14.03 -5.15 14.33
N LYS A 158 -13.64 -4.10 15.06
CA LYS A 158 -12.93 -4.22 16.37
C LYS A 158 -11.65 -5.08 16.27
N VAL A 159 -10.88 -4.87 15.20
CA VAL A 159 -9.62 -5.58 14.98
C VAL A 159 -8.45 -4.68 15.38
N ASN A 160 -7.49 -5.25 16.12
CA ASN A 160 -6.26 -4.57 16.47
C ASN A 160 -5.14 -5.03 15.55
N ILE A 161 -4.53 -4.11 14.78
CA ILE A 161 -3.51 -4.44 13.79
C ILE A 161 -2.24 -3.68 14.09
N SER A 162 -1.12 -4.41 14.24
CA SER A 162 0.21 -3.83 14.41
C SER A 162 1.18 -4.41 13.39
N THR A 163 1.86 -3.55 12.62
CA THR A 163 2.92 -3.95 11.68
C THR A 163 4.23 -3.21 12.02
N LYS A 164 5.38 -3.87 11.89
CA LYS A 164 6.68 -3.31 12.28
C LYS A 164 7.67 -3.19 11.12
N GLY A 165 7.54 -4.01 10.11
CA GLY A 165 8.46 -4.03 8.97
C GLY A 165 8.26 -2.88 8.00
N GLY A 166 9.24 -2.61 7.16
CA GLY A 166 9.13 -1.65 6.06
C GLY A 166 8.16 -2.13 4.97
N SER A 167 7.46 -1.21 4.32
CA SER A 167 6.44 -1.45 3.29
C SER A 167 5.27 -2.35 3.76
N CYS A 168 4.90 -2.24 5.03
CA CYS A 168 3.90 -3.10 5.68
C CYS A 168 2.73 -2.27 6.25
N ALA A 169 1.86 -1.76 5.38
CA ALA A 169 0.65 -1.05 5.80
C ALA A 169 -0.27 -1.93 6.65
N THR A 170 -1.07 -1.33 7.55
CA THR A 170 -2.10 -2.09 8.30
C THR A 170 -3.25 -2.49 7.40
N LEU A 171 -3.73 -1.58 6.56
CA LEU A 171 -4.79 -1.82 5.56
C LEU A 171 -4.21 -1.52 4.19
N ALA A 172 -4.28 -2.49 3.29
CA ALA A 172 -3.74 -2.36 1.95
C ALA A 172 -4.64 -2.99 0.89
N THR A 173 -4.62 -2.38 -0.27
CA THR A 173 -5.06 -2.99 -1.53
C THR A 173 -3.89 -2.98 -2.50
N ASP A 174 -3.91 -3.86 -3.49
CA ASP A 174 -2.88 -3.90 -4.52
C ASP A 174 -3.48 -4.31 -5.88
N ARG A 175 -2.64 -4.76 -6.79
CA ARG A 175 -2.97 -5.06 -8.20
C ARG A 175 -4.33 -5.74 -8.37
N GLY A 176 -5.10 -5.25 -9.37
CA GLY A 176 -6.44 -5.75 -9.66
C GLY A 176 -7.52 -5.22 -8.71
N GLU A 177 -7.17 -4.19 -7.92
CA GLU A 177 -8.04 -3.51 -6.96
C GLU A 177 -8.63 -4.47 -5.92
N GLY A 178 -9.14 -3.93 -4.83
CA GLY A 178 -9.82 -4.66 -3.77
C GLY A 178 -10.53 -3.68 -2.86
N THR A 179 -11.22 -4.20 -1.88
CA THR A 179 -11.94 -3.40 -0.90
C THR A 179 -11.59 -3.81 0.52
N VAL A 180 -11.23 -2.85 1.37
CA VAL A 180 -11.04 -3.09 2.81
C VAL A 180 -11.88 -2.09 3.59
N THR A 181 -12.78 -2.59 4.44
CA THR A 181 -13.55 -1.76 5.37
C THR A 181 -13.15 -2.10 6.80
N CYS A 182 -12.84 -1.08 7.63
CA CYS A 182 -12.43 -1.28 9.02
C CYS A 182 -13.25 -0.36 9.93
N THR A 183 -14.03 -0.96 10.82
CA THR A 183 -14.88 -0.22 11.77
C THR A 183 -14.42 -0.50 13.19
N GLU A 184 -14.30 0.56 14.03
CA GLU A 184 -13.87 0.47 15.42
C GLU A 184 -12.51 -0.26 15.60
N CYS A 185 -11.60 -0.12 14.63
CA CYS A 185 -10.29 -0.77 14.65
C CYS A 185 -9.23 0.08 15.37
N THR A 186 -8.14 -0.57 15.76
CA THR A 186 -6.91 0.10 16.24
C THR A 186 -5.75 -0.31 15.34
N LEU A 187 -5.09 0.69 14.73
CA LEU A 187 -4.06 0.47 13.72
C LEU A 187 -2.70 1.03 14.19
N SER A 188 -1.62 0.30 13.97
CA SER A 188 -0.28 0.75 14.33
C SER A 188 0.74 0.29 13.29
N THR A 189 1.57 1.21 12.78
CA THR A 189 2.72 0.88 11.94
C THR A 189 3.99 1.54 12.47
N ALA A 190 5.13 0.85 12.35
CA ALA A 190 6.42 1.38 12.77
C ALA A 190 7.47 1.43 11.65
N GLY A 191 7.32 0.63 10.60
CA GLY A 191 8.30 0.53 9.52
C GLY A 191 8.34 1.73 8.60
N ALA A 192 9.48 1.99 8.00
CA ALA A 192 9.62 2.98 6.96
C ALA A 192 8.74 2.62 5.75
N GLY A 193 8.04 3.60 5.17
CA GLY A 193 7.13 3.38 4.05
C GLY A 193 5.92 2.50 4.39
N SER A 194 5.54 2.44 5.67
CA SER A 194 4.39 1.65 6.14
C SER A 194 3.27 2.57 6.62
N PRO A 195 2.45 3.13 5.72
CA PRO A 195 1.31 3.95 6.11
C PRO A 195 0.25 3.11 6.84
N LEU A 196 -0.68 3.75 7.51
CA LEU A 196 -1.85 3.04 8.05
C LEU A 196 -2.70 2.48 6.92
N ILE A 197 -2.90 3.29 5.88
CA ILE A 197 -3.71 2.98 4.70
C ILE A 197 -2.87 3.15 3.44
N TYR A 198 -2.73 2.09 2.65
CA TYR A 198 -2.18 2.13 1.30
C TYR A 198 -3.23 1.64 0.30
N SER A 199 -3.80 2.56 -0.46
CA SER A 199 -4.94 2.28 -1.33
C SER A 199 -4.56 2.31 -2.80
N THR A 200 -4.63 1.15 -3.45
CA THR A 200 -4.72 0.94 -4.89
C THR A 200 -6.06 0.27 -5.25
N GLY A 201 -7.10 0.54 -4.46
CA GLY A 201 -8.48 0.05 -4.58
C GLY A 201 -9.41 0.97 -3.80
N ASP A 202 -10.21 0.41 -2.90
CA ASP A 202 -11.13 1.16 -2.06
C ASP A 202 -10.95 0.78 -0.59
N ILE A 203 -10.48 1.73 0.23
CA ILE A 203 -10.32 1.52 1.66
C ILE A 203 -11.16 2.53 2.44
N THR A 204 -12.05 2.01 3.27
CA THR A 204 -12.91 2.83 4.14
C THR A 204 -12.67 2.49 5.60
N ILE A 205 -12.46 3.49 6.44
CA ILE A 205 -12.44 3.34 7.90
C ILE A 205 -13.50 4.21 8.57
N SER A 206 -14.05 3.69 9.67
CA SER A 206 -14.97 4.45 10.55
C SER A 206 -14.65 4.16 12.01
N LYS A 207 -14.79 5.16 12.89
CA LYS A 207 -14.55 5.05 14.34
C LYS A 207 -13.22 4.39 14.70
N THR A 208 -12.22 4.57 13.85
CA THR A 208 -10.95 3.86 13.88
C THR A 208 -9.83 4.78 14.34
N THR A 209 -8.95 4.29 15.19
CA THR A 209 -7.74 5.01 15.63
C THR A 209 -6.50 4.40 15.05
N GLY A 210 -5.49 5.23 14.75
CA GLY A 210 -4.25 4.72 14.17
C GLY A 210 -3.04 5.61 14.40
N THR A 211 -1.84 4.98 14.44
CA THR A 211 -0.57 5.71 14.52
C THR A 211 0.48 5.07 13.61
N ALA A 212 1.03 5.86 12.68
CA ALA A 212 2.15 5.49 11.81
C ALA A 212 3.42 6.26 12.25
N THR A 213 4.42 5.57 12.76
CA THR A 213 5.65 6.22 13.23
C THR A 213 6.74 6.33 12.16
N GLY A 214 6.67 5.55 11.08
CA GLY A 214 7.66 5.52 10.00
C GLY A 214 7.13 6.00 8.64
N ALA A 215 5.89 6.48 8.54
CA ALA A 215 5.28 6.80 7.25
C ALA A 215 4.19 7.89 7.36
N GLN A 216 3.48 8.12 6.26
CA GLN A 216 2.26 8.90 6.15
C GLN A 216 1.08 8.19 6.87
N ALA A 217 -0.01 8.91 7.14
CA ALA A 217 -1.24 8.29 7.61
C ALA A 217 -1.93 7.52 6.47
N VAL A 218 -2.04 8.15 5.30
CA VAL A 218 -2.75 7.62 4.13
C VAL A 218 -1.95 7.86 2.87
N VAL A 219 -1.86 6.84 2.03
CA VAL A 219 -1.29 6.91 0.68
C VAL A 219 -2.31 6.34 -0.30
N ILE A 220 -2.61 7.08 -1.37
CA ILE A 220 -3.52 6.68 -2.43
C ILE A 220 -2.77 6.72 -3.75
N GLU A 221 -2.76 5.61 -4.46
CA GLU A 221 -2.12 5.49 -5.76
C GLU A 221 -3.13 5.23 -6.88
N GLY A 222 -3.05 5.99 -7.96
CA GLY A 222 -3.91 5.83 -9.14
C GLY A 222 -5.35 6.26 -8.92
N LYS A 223 -6.30 5.71 -9.69
CA LYS A 223 -7.74 6.05 -9.65
C LYS A 223 -8.50 5.57 -8.41
N ASN A 224 -7.84 5.39 -7.30
CA ASN A 224 -8.31 4.67 -6.13
C ASN A 224 -8.79 5.60 -5.02
N THR A 225 -9.39 5.02 -3.99
CA THR A 225 -10.11 5.79 -2.95
C THR A 225 -9.66 5.41 -1.54
N ALA A 226 -9.54 6.42 -0.67
CA ALA A 226 -9.54 6.24 0.78
C ALA A 226 -10.60 7.13 1.42
N THR A 227 -11.40 6.55 2.31
CA THR A 227 -12.46 7.25 3.05
C THR A 227 -12.26 7.11 4.55
N ILE A 228 -12.14 8.23 5.24
CA ILE A 228 -11.94 8.34 6.68
C ILE A 228 -13.16 9.02 7.26
N LYS A 229 -13.92 8.35 8.13
CA LYS A 229 -15.18 8.90 8.61
C LYS A 229 -15.53 8.56 10.05
N GLU A 230 -16.59 9.20 10.55
CA GLU A 230 -17.25 8.88 11.80
C GLU A 230 -16.30 8.87 13.01
N SER A 231 -15.67 10.03 13.28
CA SER A 231 -14.77 10.21 14.43
C SER A 231 -13.52 9.33 14.43
N SER A 232 -13.02 8.96 13.25
CA SER A 232 -11.71 8.31 13.13
C SER A 232 -10.59 9.29 13.49
N ASN A 233 -9.49 8.77 14.06
CA ASN A 233 -8.35 9.57 14.49
C ASN A 233 -7.04 8.90 14.06
N LEU A 234 -6.39 9.49 13.05
CA LEU A 234 -5.14 8.99 12.50
C LEU A 234 -3.98 9.94 12.83
N LYS A 235 -2.87 9.37 13.29
CA LYS A 235 -1.62 10.09 13.57
C LYS A 235 -0.49 9.51 12.73
N CYS A 236 0.44 10.37 12.32
CA CYS A 236 1.62 9.91 11.58
C CYS A 236 2.86 10.78 11.89
N ASN A 237 4.03 10.26 11.53
CA ASN A 237 5.27 11.03 11.54
C ASN A 237 5.66 11.56 10.15
N ALA A 238 4.78 11.42 9.15
CA ALA A 238 4.96 11.97 7.81
C ALA A 238 6.26 11.50 7.11
N MET A 239 6.67 10.25 7.32
CA MET A 239 7.82 9.62 6.67
C MET A 239 9.18 10.31 6.91
N PRO A 240 9.64 10.45 8.16
CA PRO A 240 10.80 11.28 8.50
C PRO A 240 12.14 10.78 7.92
N ASN A 241 12.23 9.50 7.56
CA ASN A 241 13.47 8.85 7.10
C ASN A 241 13.59 8.81 5.55
N ARG A 242 12.76 9.55 4.84
CA ARG A 242 12.79 9.63 3.37
C ARG A 242 13.16 11.01 2.88
N LYS A 243 13.38 11.12 1.56
CA LYS A 243 13.60 12.42 0.90
C LYS A 243 12.39 13.32 1.14
N THR A 244 12.60 14.63 1.15
CA THR A 244 11.57 15.63 1.44
C THR A 244 10.33 15.55 0.58
N VAL A 245 10.43 14.98 -0.62
CA VAL A 245 9.32 14.80 -1.56
C VAL A 245 8.22 13.86 -1.04
N ASP A 246 8.57 12.89 -0.19
CA ASP A 246 7.62 11.92 0.36
C ASP A 246 7.05 12.34 1.73
N GLN A 247 7.60 13.39 2.32
CA GLN A 247 7.25 13.80 3.67
C GLN A 247 5.93 14.58 3.69
N CYS A 248 4.84 13.92 4.06
CA CYS A 248 3.51 14.51 4.18
C CYS A 248 2.59 13.68 5.08
N GLY A 249 1.46 14.25 5.47
CA GLY A 249 0.42 13.55 6.22
C GLY A 249 -0.36 12.57 5.37
N VAL A 250 -0.83 13.03 4.21
CA VAL A 250 -1.64 12.29 3.23
C VAL A 250 -1.04 12.50 1.84
N MET A 251 -0.82 11.41 1.11
CA MET A 251 -0.22 11.42 -0.22
C MET A 251 -1.19 10.89 -1.28
N LEU A 252 -1.35 11.63 -2.38
CA LEU A 252 -2.07 11.17 -3.57
C LEU A 252 -1.12 11.24 -4.77
N TYR A 253 -0.90 10.10 -5.44
CA TYR A 253 0.08 10.05 -6.51
C TYR A 253 -0.21 8.95 -7.54
N GLN A 254 0.50 8.97 -8.63
CA GLN A 254 0.58 7.87 -9.58
C GLN A 254 2.03 7.46 -9.73
N SER A 255 2.34 6.22 -9.39
CA SER A 255 3.67 5.64 -9.66
C SER A 255 3.85 5.30 -11.14
N MET A 256 5.05 4.83 -11.48
CA MET A 256 5.39 4.32 -12.81
C MET A 256 5.39 2.79 -12.86
N SER A 257 5.06 2.10 -11.75
CA SER A 257 5.06 0.63 -11.66
C SER A 257 3.98 -0.03 -12.53
N GLY A 258 2.85 0.66 -12.73
CA GLY A 258 1.68 0.12 -13.43
C GLY A 258 0.82 -0.78 -12.56
N ASP A 259 1.03 -0.80 -11.25
CA ASP A 259 0.26 -1.61 -10.30
C ASP A 259 -1.13 -1.05 -10.05
N ALA A 260 -1.24 0.28 -10.05
CA ALA A 260 -2.52 0.99 -9.99
C ALA A 260 -2.91 1.57 -11.35
N ALA A 261 -4.18 1.43 -11.73
CA ALA A 261 -4.71 2.04 -12.93
C ALA A 261 -4.72 3.57 -12.80
N SER A 262 -4.33 4.26 -13.89
CA SER A 262 -4.33 5.72 -13.93
C SER A 262 -5.75 6.28 -13.88
N GLY A 263 -5.92 7.43 -13.24
CA GLY A 263 -7.20 8.14 -13.13
C GLY A 263 -7.22 9.08 -11.96
N THR A 264 -8.42 9.32 -11.41
CA THR A 264 -8.59 10.27 -10.31
C THR A 264 -8.44 9.58 -8.95
N SER A 265 -7.38 9.91 -8.22
CA SER A 265 -7.23 9.54 -6.81
C SER A 265 -8.27 10.30 -5.97
N THR A 266 -8.97 9.63 -5.07
CA THR A 266 -10.02 10.26 -4.25
C THR A 266 -9.74 10.08 -2.76
N PHE A 267 -9.69 11.18 -2.04
CA PHE A 267 -9.62 11.20 -0.59
C PHE A 267 -10.87 11.83 -0.01
N ASN A 268 -11.57 11.11 0.87
CA ASN A 268 -12.73 11.60 1.58
C ASN A 268 -12.47 11.61 3.08
N CYS A 269 -12.79 12.73 3.74
CA CYS A 269 -12.74 12.85 5.19
C CYS A 269 -14.04 13.46 5.69
N ASP A 270 -14.71 12.76 6.62
CA ASP A 270 -15.93 13.22 7.29
C ASP A 270 -15.75 13.08 8.80
N LYS A 271 -15.92 14.17 9.54
CA LYS A 271 -15.95 14.26 11.01
C LYS A 271 -14.81 13.48 11.70
N SER A 272 -13.60 13.63 11.18
CA SER A 272 -12.45 12.84 11.60
C SER A 272 -11.20 13.70 11.81
N THR A 273 -10.17 13.16 12.44
CA THR A 273 -8.92 13.86 12.72
C THR A 273 -7.74 13.18 12.04
N ILE A 274 -6.88 13.99 11.40
CA ILE A 274 -5.57 13.54 10.90
C ILE A 274 -4.49 14.47 11.45
N GLU A 275 -3.46 13.87 12.03
CA GLU A 275 -2.40 14.58 12.75
C GLU A 275 -1.01 14.13 12.27
N ILE A 276 -0.17 15.08 11.87
CA ILE A 276 1.28 14.88 11.87
C ILE A 276 1.73 15.16 13.30
N GLN A 277 2.35 14.16 13.95
CA GLN A 277 2.73 14.25 15.35
C GLN A 277 3.81 15.31 15.58
N SER A 278 3.66 16.12 16.62
CA SER A 278 4.63 17.17 16.97
C SER A 278 6.01 16.62 17.36
N SER A 279 6.09 15.32 17.69
CA SER A 279 7.36 14.61 17.93
C SER A 279 8.10 14.24 16.65
N SER A 280 7.47 14.35 15.47
CA SER A 280 8.14 14.06 14.21
C SER A 280 9.24 15.08 13.90
N SER A 281 10.39 14.61 13.46
CA SER A 281 11.51 15.46 13.02
C SER A 281 11.17 16.34 11.80
N VAL A 282 10.11 16.01 11.07
CA VAL A 282 9.62 16.76 9.90
C VAL A 282 8.33 17.53 10.18
N TYR A 283 7.91 17.62 11.43
CA TYR A 283 6.68 18.31 11.83
C TYR A 283 6.57 19.74 11.29
N SER A 284 7.67 20.50 11.31
CA SER A 284 7.73 21.90 10.86
C SER A 284 7.89 22.07 9.34
N SER A 285 8.03 21.00 8.57
CA SER A 285 8.29 21.07 7.12
C SER A 285 7.30 20.27 6.26
N ALA A 286 6.74 19.18 6.78
CA ALA A 286 5.87 18.30 6.03
C ALA A 286 4.48 18.91 5.80
N PRO A 287 3.99 19.04 4.56
CA PRO A 287 2.62 19.46 4.29
C PRO A 287 1.62 18.41 4.77
N MET A 288 0.37 18.85 5.07
CA MET A 288 -0.68 17.89 5.40
C MET A 288 -1.05 17.05 4.18
N PHE A 289 -1.27 17.67 3.01
CA PHE A 289 -1.56 16.98 1.74
C PHE A 289 -0.45 17.21 0.72
N PHE A 290 -0.01 16.14 0.06
CA PHE A 290 0.91 16.21 -1.06
C PHE A 290 0.33 15.47 -2.26
N ILE A 291 0.26 16.15 -3.41
CA ILE A 291 -0.33 15.62 -4.65
C ILE A 291 0.68 15.74 -5.78
N THR A 292 0.98 14.63 -6.46
CA THR A 292 1.94 14.59 -7.55
C THR A 292 1.57 13.55 -8.61
N ASN A 293 1.82 13.87 -9.87
CA ASN A 293 1.65 12.96 -11.02
C ASN A 293 0.24 12.33 -11.13
N THR A 294 -0.81 12.98 -10.63
CA THR A 294 -2.16 12.41 -10.62
C THR A 294 -3.24 13.48 -10.75
N GLN A 295 -4.43 13.05 -11.18
CA GLN A 295 -5.65 13.80 -10.92
C GLN A 295 -6.13 13.44 -9.52
N ALA A 296 -6.57 14.43 -8.73
CA ALA A 296 -6.99 14.20 -7.36
C ALA A 296 -8.29 14.91 -7.03
N LYS A 297 -9.16 14.23 -6.28
CA LYS A 297 -10.32 14.82 -5.58
C LYS A 297 -10.11 14.67 -4.09
N ILE A 298 -10.18 15.78 -3.37
CA ILE A 298 -10.07 15.82 -1.91
C ILE A 298 -11.36 16.44 -1.41
N ASN A 299 -12.19 15.65 -0.72
CA ASN A 299 -13.47 16.07 -0.16
C ASN A 299 -13.38 16.04 1.36
N LEU A 300 -13.57 17.18 2.00
CA LEU A 300 -13.42 17.36 3.44
C LEU A 300 -14.69 17.94 4.03
N GLU A 301 -15.21 17.28 5.07
CA GLU A 301 -16.39 17.72 5.80
C GLU A 301 -16.15 17.62 7.31
N GLU A 302 -16.18 18.74 8.03
CA GLU A 302 -16.02 18.84 9.48
C GLU A 302 -14.79 18.07 10.04
N CYS A 303 -13.69 17.99 9.28
CA CYS A 303 -12.46 17.30 9.69
C CYS A 303 -11.49 18.23 10.40
N THR A 304 -10.71 17.67 11.31
CA THR A 304 -9.63 18.37 12.03
C THR A 304 -8.26 17.92 11.50
N PHE A 305 -7.43 18.87 11.10
CA PHE A 305 -6.06 18.62 10.65
C PHE A 305 -5.07 19.29 11.60
N LYS A 306 -4.07 18.52 12.09
CA LYS A 306 -3.00 19.02 12.97
C LYS A 306 -1.65 18.79 12.33
N TYR A 307 -0.88 19.85 12.15
CA TYR A 307 0.44 19.85 11.54
C TYR A 307 1.19 21.15 11.87
N GLY A 308 2.51 21.16 11.76
CA GLY A 308 3.32 22.31 12.20
C GLY A 308 4.00 23.08 11.08
N SER A 309 3.98 22.58 9.84
CA SER A 309 4.61 23.26 8.70
C SER A 309 3.90 24.56 8.27
N GLY A 310 2.64 24.72 8.65
CA GLY A 310 1.78 25.76 8.12
C GLY A 310 1.34 25.53 6.66
N VAL A 311 1.74 24.42 6.00
CA VAL A 311 1.34 24.08 4.63
C VAL A 311 0.24 23.04 4.65
N PHE A 312 -0.97 23.44 4.27
CA PHE A 312 -2.10 22.53 4.20
C PHE A 312 -2.05 21.63 2.98
N LEU A 313 -1.83 22.20 1.80
CA LEU A 313 -1.81 21.45 0.55
C LEU A 313 -0.62 21.89 -0.32
N LYS A 314 0.09 20.91 -0.87
CA LYS A 314 1.12 21.10 -1.89
C LYS A 314 0.80 20.23 -3.11
N ALA A 315 0.56 20.86 -4.26
CA ALA A 315 0.45 20.21 -5.55
C ALA A 315 1.68 20.53 -6.40
N ALA A 316 2.51 19.54 -6.70
CA ALA A 316 3.77 19.76 -7.39
C ALA A 316 4.28 18.50 -8.09
N GLY A 317 4.99 18.68 -9.20
CA GLY A 317 5.79 17.62 -9.82
C GLY A 317 7.02 17.27 -9.01
N THR A 318 7.56 16.08 -9.24
CA THR A 318 8.76 15.57 -8.57
C THR A 318 9.72 14.91 -9.55
N SER A 319 10.92 14.58 -9.12
CA SER A 319 11.85 13.73 -9.87
C SER A 319 11.56 12.24 -9.75
N GLU A 320 10.68 11.84 -8.83
CA GLU A 320 10.46 10.43 -8.48
C GLU A 320 9.40 9.77 -9.38
N TRP A 321 8.34 10.50 -9.74
CA TRP A 321 7.20 9.94 -10.48
C TRP A 321 6.83 10.79 -11.68
N GLY A 322 6.49 10.10 -12.78
CA GLY A 322 6.07 10.74 -14.02
C GLY A 322 7.19 11.40 -14.81
N SER A 323 6.81 12.06 -15.91
CA SER A 323 7.75 12.77 -16.78
C SER A 323 7.93 14.20 -16.29
N SER A 324 9.16 14.62 -16.10
CA SER A 324 9.49 15.99 -15.68
C SER A 324 8.77 17.03 -16.55
N GLY A 325 8.13 18.00 -15.89
CA GLY A 325 7.35 19.05 -16.56
C GLY A 325 5.93 18.66 -16.98
N ALA A 326 5.50 17.39 -16.74
CA ALA A 326 4.16 16.90 -17.00
C ALA A 326 3.57 16.06 -15.85
N ASN A 327 4.25 16.00 -14.73
CA ASN A 327 3.92 15.20 -13.57
C ASN A 327 3.39 16.02 -12.36
N GLY A 328 2.77 17.15 -12.63
CA GLY A 328 2.07 17.94 -11.63
C GLY A 328 0.81 17.26 -11.10
N GLY A 329 0.22 17.86 -10.08
CA GLY A 329 -1.10 17.48 -9.57
C GLY A 329 -2.21 18.27 -10.28
N VAL A 330 -3.28 17.59 -10.68
CA VAL A 330 -4.53 18.21 -11.14
C VAL A 330 -5.59 18.01 -10.06
N VAL A 331 -5.78 19.03 -9.22
CA VAL A 331 -6.48 18.86 -7.94
C VAL A 331 -7.84 19.57 -7.94
N THR A 332 -8.85 18.88 -7.42
CA THR A 332 -10.11 19.50 -6.96
C THR A 332 -10.21 19.31 -5.44
N LEU A 333 -10.18 20.40 -4.70
CA LEU A 333 -10.39 20.45 -3.26
C LEU A 333 -11.81 20.96 -2.99
N THR A 334 -12.63 20.15 -2.35
CA THR A 334 -13.98 20.53 -1.93
C THR A 334 -14.05 20.55 -0.41
N LEU A 335 -14.45 21.69 0.14
CA LEU A 335 -14.63 21.93 1.56
C LEU A 335 -16.10 22.14 1.85
N THR A 336 -16.70 21.33 2.74
CA THR A 336 -18.09 21.45 3.17
C THR A 336 -18.11 21.60 4.69
N ASN A 337 -18.64 22.70 5.20
CA ASN A 337 -18.65 23.03 6.63
C ASN A 337 -17.25 22.82 7.27
N GLN A 338 -16.20 23.23 6.55
CA GLN A 338 -14.81 22.90 6.87
C GLN A 338 -13.95 24.16 7.02
N ASP A 339 -13.29 24.27 8.16
CA ASP A 339 -12.30 25.32 8.40
C ASP A 339 -10.89 24.79 8.16
N ILE A 340 -10.09 25.55 7.41
CA ILE A 340 -8.69 25.27 7.10
C ILE A 340 -7.82 26.45 7.53
N GLU A 341 -6.76 26.19 8.30
CA GLU A 341 -5.71 27.15 8.57
C GLU A 341 -4.38 26.62 8.05
N GLY A 342 -3.86 27.24 6.98
CA GLY A 342 -2.59 26.84 6.34
C GLY A 342 -2.49 27.30 4.90
N ASP A 343 -1.25 27.28 4.41
CA ASP A 343 -0.90 27.74 3.08
C ASP A 343 -1.21 26.67 2.02
N ILE A 344 -1.54 27.14 0.82
CA ILE A 344 -1.78 26.31 -0.36
C ILE A 344 -0.71 26.62 -1.40
N ILE A 345 0.10 25.63 -1.75
CA ILE A 345 1.23 25.72 -2.69
C ILE A 345 0.90 24.93 -3.95
N VAL A 346 1.03 25.58 -5.10
CA VAL A 346 0.80 24.96 -6.40
C VAL A 346 1.95 25.36 -7.35
N ASP A 347 2.64 24.40 -7.93
CA ASP A 347 3.75 24.68 -8.84
C ASP A 347 3.27 25.02 -10.28
N SER A 348 4.23 25.30 -11.17
CA SER A 348 3.96 25.77 -12.53
C SER A 348 3.39 24.71 -13.49
N ILE A 349 3.36 23.46 -13.08
CA ILE A 349 2.84 22.33 -13.86
C ILE A 349 1.62 21.68 -13.22
N SER A 350 1.12 22.28 -12.12
CA SER A 350 -0.05 21.80 -11.38
C SER A 350 -1.21 22.76 -11.50
N THR A 351 -2.42 22.22 -11.33
CA THR A 351 -3.66 22.99 -11.31
C THR A 351 -4.46 22.69 -10.06
N LEU A 352 -5.18 23.67 -9.55
CA LEU A 352 -6.07 23.52 -8.39
C LEU A 352 -7.39 24.23 -8.61
N THR A 353 -8.47 23.52 -8.33
CA THR A 353 -9.81 24.11 -8.15
C THR A 353 -10.22 23.94 -6.70
N ILE A 354 -10.60 25.02 -6.04
CA ILE A 354 -11.08 25.03 -4.66
C ILE A 354 -12.56 25.36 -4.68
N ASN A 355 -13.38 24.50 -4.08
CA ASN A 355 -14.81 24.72 -3.89
C ASN A 355 -15.09 24.81 -2.40
N LEU A 356 -15.68 25.93 -1.95
CA LEU A 356 -16.06 26.16 -0.56
C LEU A 356 -17.58 26.23 -0.46
N VAL A 357 -18.13 25.45 0.48
CA VAL A 357 -19.54 25.42 0.84
C VAL A 357 -19.64 25.55 2.36
N GLY A 358 -20.11 26.66 2.87
CA GLY A 358 -20.18 26.96 4.31
C GLY A 358 -18.83 26.89 5.02
N SER A 359 -17.73 27.19 4.32
CA SER A 359 -16.38 26.80 4.71
C SER A 359 -15.42 27.99 4.79
N SER A 360 -14.30 27.83 5.51
CA SER A 360 -13.30 28.88 5.56
C SER A 360 -11.86 28.41 5.29
N ILE A 361 -11.08 29.31 4.67
CA ILE A 361 -9.62 29.16 4.52
C ILE A 361 -8.94 30.39 5.13
N LYS A 362 -7.96 30.16 6.00
CA LYS A 362 -7.04 31.18 6.51
C LYS A 362 -5.60 30.79 6.15
N GLY A 363 -4.99 31.50 5.21
CA GLY A 363 -3.65 31.17 4.73
C GLY A 363 -3.24 31.99 3.53
N LYS A 364 -2.05 31.67 3.00
CA LYS A 364 -1.56 32.15 1.71
C LYS A 364 -1.95 31.17 0.62
N ILE A 365 -2.44 31.66 -0.50
CA ILE A 365 -2.86 30.83 -1.61
C ILE A 365 -1.98 31.15 -2.82
N ASN A 366 -1.13 30.21 -3.25
CA ASN A 366 -0.22 30.36 -4.37
C ASN A 366 0.66 31.62 -4.28
N GLU A 367 1.25 31.89 -3.11
CA GLU A 367 2.07 33.09 -2.83
C GLU A 367 3.17 33.31 -3.86
N ALA A 368 3.80 32.24 -4.35
CA ALA A 368 4.86 32.30 -5.36
C ALA A 368 4.34 32.64 -6.78
N ASN A 369 3.03 32.73 -6.98
CA ASN A 369 2.41 32.94 -8.30
C ASN A 369 2.86 31.92 -9.37
N THR A 370 3.02 30.67 -8.97
CA THR A 370 3.52 29.62 -9.85
C THR A 370 2.42 28.79 -10.52
N ALA A 371 1.29 28.60 -9.87
CA ALA A 371 0.21 27.75 -10.37
C ALA A 371 -0.08 27.96 -11.87
N ALA A 372 -0.24 26.87 -12.61
CA ALA A 372 -0.68 26.96 -14.00
C ALA A 372 -2.15 27.40 -14.08
N LYS A 373 -2.96 26.88 -13.17
CA LYS A 373 -4.35 27.29 -12.97
C LYS A 373 -4.72 27.20 -11.50
N LEU A 374 -5.36 28.25 -10.98
CA LEU A 374 -5.95 28.24 -9.65
C LEU A 374 -7.31 28.91 -9.69
N ALA A 375 -8.35 28.09 -9.62
CA ALA A 375 -9.74 28.51 -9.63
C ALA A 375 -10.35 28.39 -8.23
N ILE A 376 -11.16 29.35 -7.81
CA ILE A 376 -11.81 29.36 -6.50
C ILE A 376 -13.28 29.65 -6.68
N ASN A 377 -14.11 28.81 -6.08
CA ASN A 377 -15.57 28.97 -6.05
C ASN A 377 -16.01 29.04 -4.59
N LEU A 378 -16.70 30.09 -4.21
CA LEU A 378 -17.23 30.30 -2.86
C LEU A 378 -18.74 30.51 -2.95
N ASP A 379 -19.47 29.86 -2.03
CA ASP A 379 -20.85 30.26 -1.73
C ASP A 379 -20.89 31.51 -0.85
N SER A 380 -22.10 32.00 -0.55
CA SER A 380 -22.31 33.21 0.24
C SER A 380 -21.84 33.10 1.70
N ASP A 381 -21.80 31.89 2.25
CA ASP A 381 -21.47 31.61 3.65
C ASP A 381 -19.98 31.30 3.87
N SER A 382 -19.26 31.02 2.78
CA SER A 382 -17.83 30.73 2.82
C SER A 382 -16.99 32.01 2.92
N LYS A 383 -15.75 31.84 3.44
CA LYS A 383 -14.85 32.95 3.74
C LYS A 383 -13.40 32.58 3.45
N ILE A 384 -12.64 33.53 2.91
CA ILE A 384 -11.18 33.44 2.80
C ILE A 384 -10.53 34.60 3.55
N THR A 385 -9.55 34.28 4.41
CA THR A 385 -8.75 35.26 5.14
C THR A 385 -7.27 35.10 4.74
N LEU A 386 -6.71 36.10 4.09
CA LEU A 386 -5.30 36.05 3.66
C LEU A 386 -4.34 36.31 4.82
N THR A 387 -3.25 35.56 4.86
CA THR A 387 -2.10 35.76 5.74
C THR A 387 -0.84 36.20 4.99
N GLY A 388 -0.93 36.34 3.66
CA GLY A 388 0.11 36.82 2.76
C GLY A 388 -0.45 37.12 1.37
N ASN A 389 0.37 37.70 0.50
CA ASN A 389 -0.03 37.94 -0.88
C ASN A 389 -0.44 36.62 -1.56
N SER A 390 -1.52 36.66 -2.30
CA SER A 390 -2.10 35.46 -2.90
C SER A 390 -2.51 35.73 -4.34
N TYR A 391 -2.46 34.69 -5.18
CA TYR A 391 -2.68 34.79 -6.61
C TYR A 391 -3.69 33.72 -7.08
N TYR A 392 -4.56 34.09 -8.00
CA TYR A 392 -5.60 33.23 -8.59
C TYR A 392 -5.78 33.48 -10.08
N THR A 393 -6.30 32.51 -10.81
CA THR A 393 -6.63 32.64 -12.24
C THR A 393 -8.12 32.83 -12.48
N SER A 394 -8.98 32.37 -11.55
CA SER A 394 -10.41 32.69 -11.58
C SER A 394 -10.99 32.62 -10.17
N ILE A 395 -12.01 33.45 -9.93
CA ILE A 395 -12.79 33.43 -8.69
C ILE A 395 -14.25 33.65 -9.00
N VAL A 396 -15.09 32.77 -8.49
CA VAL A 396 -16.54 32.91 -8.47
C VAL A 396 -16.97 33.01 -7.01
N ASN A 397 -17.59 34.15 -6.64
CA ASN A 397 -18.03 34.42 -5.30
C ASN A 397 -19.51 34.76 -5.35
N GLU A 398 -20.37 33.95 -4.73
CA GLU A 398 -21.80 34.20 -4.68
C GLU A 398 -22.14 35.45 -3.84
N LYS A 399 -21.27 35.81 -2.89
CA LYS A 399 -21.39 37.04 -2.13
C LYS A 399 -20.83 38.21 -2.91
N THR A 400 -21.71 38.91 -3.60
CA THR A 400 -21.39 39.96 -4.58
C THR A 400 -20.71 41.20 -3.99
N ASP A 401 -20.90 41.48 -2.68
CA ASP A 401 -20.23 42.58 -1.99
C ASP A 401 -18.76 42.29 -1.62
N GLY A 402 -18.30 41.01 -1.80
CA GLY A 402 -16.93 40.58 -1.57
C GLY A 402 -16.48 40.67 -0.10
N THR A 403 -17.38 40.90 0.86
CA THR A 403 -17.00 41.07 2.28
C THR A 403 -16.49 39.81 2.95
N ASN A 404 -16.66 38.66 2.30
CA ASN A 404 -16.12 37.36 2.73
C ASN A 404 -14.69 37.09 2.24
N LEU A 405 -14.10 37.98 1.43
CA LEU A 405 -12.70 37.96 1.05
C LEU A 405 -11.92 38.98 1.89
N ILE A 406 -11.26 38.51 2.94
CA ILE A 406 -10.56 39.34 3.91
C ILE A 406 -9.07 39.39 3.60
N ASN A 407 -8.63 40.52 3.07
CA ASN A 407 -7.26 40.66 2.59
C ASN A 407 -6.33 41.22 3.68
N GLY A 408 -6.83 42.00 4.65
CA GLY A 408 -5.98 42.72 5.58
C GLY A 408 -5.08 43.72 4.85
N THR A 409 -3.76 43.57 5.05
CA THR A 409 -2.72 44.38 4.36
C THR A 409 -2.21 43.69 3.09
N TYR A 410 -2.68 42.49 2.78
CA TYR A 410 -2.18 41.66 1.67
C TYR A 410 -2.96 41.92 0.37
N LYS A 411 -2.40 41.44 -0.73
CA LYS A 411 -3.00 41.60 -2.06
C LYS A 411 -3.56 40.28 -2.55
N TRP A 412 -4.76 40.36 -3.11
CA TRP A 412 -5.42 39.32 -3.86
C TRP A 412 -5.30 39.67 -5.35
N THR A 413 -4.49 38.91 -6.10
CA THR A 413 -4.07 39.31 -7.44
C THR A 413 -4.52 38.27 -8.47
N TYR A 414 -5.27 38.72 -9.49
CA TYR A 414 -5.58 37.94 -10.66
C TYR A 414 -4.32 37.72 -11.53
N THR A 415 -4.17 36.53 -12.09
CA THR A 415 -3.14 36.18 -13.07
C THR A 415 -3.74 35.34 -14.18
N GLU A 416 -3.15 35.38 -15.36
CA GLU A 416 -3.61 34.56 -16.48
C GLU A 416 -3.28 33.08 -16.27
N GLU A 417 -4.14 32.19 -16.82
CA GLU A 417 -3.88 30.76 -16.85
C GLU A 417 -2.68 30.46 -17.75
N LYS A 418 -1.85 29.53 -17.34
CA LYS A 418 -0.69 29.04 -18.11
C LYS A 418 -1.01 27.69 -18.72
N GLU A 419 -0.51 27.43 -19.93
CA GLU A 419 -0.65 26.11 -20.53
C GLU A 419 0.06 25.03 -19.69
N VAL A 420 -0.67 23.96 -19.37
CA VAL A 420 -0.11 22.75 -18.74
C VAL A 420 0.08 21.70 -19.82
N LYS A 421 1.27 21.16 -19.92
CA LYS A 421 1.50 19.95 -20.71
C LYS A 421 0.71 18.82 -20.05
N SER A 422 -0.38 18.39 -20.67
CA SER A 422 -1.24 17.33 -20.13
C SER A 422 -0.46 16.03 -20.00
N SER A 423 -0.47 15.45 -18.80
CA SER A 423 0.05 14.11 -18.53
C SER A 423 -0.77 12.99 -19.20
N THR A 424 -1.82 13.33 -19.97
CA THR A 424 -2.67 12.35 -20.67
C THR A 424 -1.95 11.58 -21.78
N ASN A 425 -0.67 11.87 -22.07
CA ASN A 425 0.20 11.10 -22.96
C ASN A 425 1.28 10.30 -22.23
N GLN A 426 0.96 9.66 -21.13
CA GLN A 426 1.83 8.64 -20.54
C GLN A 426 1.66 7.29 -21.25
N GLY A 427 2.22 7.20 -22.45
CA GLY A 427 2.23 5.97 -23.25
C GLY A 427 2.87 6.20 -24.61
N ASN A 428 4.09 6.68 -24.68
CA ASN A 428 5.11 6.36 -25.68
C ASN A 428 6.27 7.36 -25.60
N GLY A 429 7.23 7.09 -24.73
CA GLY A 429 8.53 7.75 -24.77
C GLY A 429 9.52 6.91 -25.58
N ASN A 430 9.36 6.83 -26.89
CA ASN A 430 10.46 6.45 -27.77
C ASN A 430 11.23 7.73 -28.12
N ASN A 431 12.15 8.12 -27.28
CA ASN A 431 13.15 9.13 -27.61
C ASN A 431 14.38 8.46 -28.23
N ASN A 432 14.36 8.34 -29.56
CA ASN A 432 15.57 8.24 -30.34
C ASN A 432 16.28 9.60 -30.29
N ASN A 433 17.20 9.78 -29.39
CA ASN A 433 18.25 10.78 -29.51
C ASN A 433 19.57 10.06 -29.81
N ASN A 434 19.89 10.01 -31.10
CA ASN A 434 21.24 9.82 -31.58
C ASN A 434 22.12 10.96 -31.02
N ASN A 435 22.99 10.66 -30.09
CA ASN A 435 24.19 11.44 -29.85
C ASN A 435 25.39 10.48 -29.76
N GLN A 436 26.18 10.55 -30.82
CA GLN A 436 27.47 9.87 -30.94
C GLN A 436 28.41 10.42 -29.87
N GLY A 437 28.87 9.55 -28.98
CA GLY A 437 29.96 9.78 -28.06
C GLY A 437 30.81 8.52 -27.97
N GLN A 438 32.03 8.64 -28.43
CA GLN A 438 33.07 7.60 -28.60
C GLN A 438 33.30 6.75 -27.34
N SER A 439 33.37 5.42 -27.57
CA SER A 439 33.92 4.44 -26.65
C SER A 439 35.45 4.37 -26.72
N PRO A 440 36.14 4.08 -25.64
CA PRO A 440 37.49 3.49 -25.70
C PRO A 440 37.43 1.96 -25.60
N ASN A 441 38.29 1.33 -26.41
CA ASN A 441 38.54 -0.08 -26.59
C ASN A 441 38.87 -0.85 -25.30
N GLY A 442 38.28 -2.04 -25.15
CA GLY A 442 38.74 -3.11 -24.30
C GLY A 442 38.33 -4.45 -24.86
N GLN A 443 39.32 -5.23 -25.39
CA GLN A 443 39.15 -6.56 -25.91
C GLN A 443 38.87 -7.61 -24.82
N PRO A 444 38.01 -8.62 -25.06
CA PRO A 444 37.97 -9.82 -24.25
C PRO A 444 38.86 -10.92 -24.81
N PRO A 445 39.42 -11.82 -23.99
CA PRO A 445 40.30 -12.88 -24.44
C PRO A 445 39.53 -14.09 -24.97
N SER A 446 40.16 -14.68 -26.01
CA SER A 446 39.78 -15.88 -26.73
C SER A 446 39.95 -17.15 -25.89
N GLY A 447 39.02 -18.09 -26.01
CA GLY A 447 39.10 -19.44 -25.47
C GLY A 447 38.23 -20.43 -26.24
N SER A 448 38.87 -21.11 -27.10
CA SER A 448 38.73 -22.36 -27.88
C SER A 448 37.48 -23.23 -27.84
N ASN A 449 37.07 -23.56 -29.07
CA ASN A 449 36.24 -24.64 -29.63
C ASN A 449 36.42 -26.05 -29.05
N GLN A 450 35.27 -26.76 -28.98
CA GLN A 450 35.11 -28.13 -29.53
C GLN A 450 33.63 -28.50 -29.59
N GLY A 451 33.03 -28.73 -30.71
CA GLY A 451 32.75 -29.98 -31.41
C GLY A 451 31.26 -30.33 -31.31
N MET A 452 30.45 -30.02 -32.34
CA MET A 452 29.16 -30.67 -32.60
C MET A 452 29.36 -32.03 -33.30
N PRO A 453 28.39 -32.95 -33.18
CA PRO A 453 28.00 -33.77 -34.31
C PRO A 453 26.53 -33.62 -34.69
N ASN A 454 26.31 -33.57 -36.00
CA ASN A 454 25.06 -33.60 -36.69
C ASN A 454 24.27 -34.89 -36.47
N GLY A 455 22.95 -34.80 -36.30
CA GLY A 455 22.02 -35.92 -36.42
C GLY A 455 20.71 -35.43 -37.00
N GLN A 456 20.40 -35.88 -38.23
CA GLN A 456 19.13 -35.64 -38.94
C GLN A 456 18.00 -36.49 -38.35
N PRO A 457 16.74 -36.03 -38.40
CA PRO A 457 15.57 -36.80 -38.01
C PRO A 457 15.07 -37.67 -39.17
N PRO A 458 14.52 -38.86 -38.91
CA PRO A 458 13.84 -39.65 -39.94
C PRO A 458 12.36 -39.23 -40.08
N SER A 459 11.97 -39.15 -41.36
CA SER A 459 10.61 -39.07 -41.85
C SER A 459 9.92 -40.42 -41.72
N ASP A 460 8.68 -40.47 -41.21
CA ASP A 460 7.57 -41.22 -41.79
C ASP A 460 6.30 -41.11 -40.94
N MET A 461 5.27 -40.58 -41.59
CA MET A 461 3.85 -40.73 -41.16
C MET A 461 3.26 -42.01 -41.75
N PRO A 462 2.21 -42.57 -41.13
CA PRO A 462 1.00 -42.71 -41.88
C PRO A 462 -0.30 -42.28 -41.16
N ASN A 463 -1.22 -41.80 -42.00
CA ASN A 463 -2.61 -41.43 -41.76
C ASN A 463 -3.43 -42.51 -41.10
N GLY A 464 -4.30 -42.15 -40.16
CA GLY A 464 -5.38 -42.96 -39.68
C GLY A 464 -6.53 -42.10 -39.19
N GLN A 465 -7.69 -42.16 -39.89
CA GLN A 465 -8.97 -41.55 -39.57
C GLN A 465 -9.62 -42.25 -38.34
N PRO A 466 -10.47 -41.53 -37.58
CA PRO A 466 -11.24 -42.10 -36.49
C PRO A 466 -12.52 -42.79 -36.98
N PRO A 467 -12.93 -43.91 -36.38
CA PRO A 467 -14.26 -44.48 -36.63
C PRO A 467 -15.31 -43.94 -35.66
N SER A 468 -16.43 -43.60 -36.23
CA SER A 468 -17.73 -43.35 -35.59
C SER A 468 -18.37 -44.69 -35.18
N GLY A 469 -18.97 -44.77 -33.99
CA GLY A 469 -19.73 -45.95 -33.58
C GLY A 469 -20.47 -45.79 -32.25
N SER A 470 -21.72 -45.68 -32.38
CA SER A 470 -22.92 -45.71 -31.57
C SER A 470 -22.96 -46.55 -30.28
N ASN A 471 -23.69 -45.98 -29.31
CA ASN A 471 -24.53 -46.56 -28.25
C ASN A 471 -24.62 -48.08 -28.10
N GLN A 472 -24.50 -48.57 -26.84
CA GLN A 472 -25.55 -49.27 -26.08
C GLN A 472 -25.04 -49.83 -24.74
N GLY A 473 -25.87 -49.72 -23.68
CA GLY A 473 -26.03 -50.76 -22.67
C GLY A 473 -25.36 -50.58 -21.32
N MET A 474 -26.12 -50.10 -20.34
CA MET A 474 -25.90 -50.43 -18.92
C MET A 474 -26.04 -51.92 -18.66
N PRO A 475 -25.38 -52.46 -17.64
CA PRO A 475 -26.08 -53.31 -16.69
C PRO A 475 -25.86 -52.90 -15.24
N SER A 476 -26.96 -52.90 -14.53
CA SER A 476 -27.14 -52.87 -13.09
C SER A 476 -26.51 -54.09 -12.42
N GLY A 477 -25.73 -53.87 -11.38
CA GLY A 477 -25.24 -54.93 -10.50
C GLY A 477 -25.30 -54.50 -9.04
N GLN A 478 -26.14 -55.18 -8.27
CA GLN A 478 -26.29 -55.04 -6.81
C GLN A 478 -25.04 -55.55 -6.06
N PRO A 479 -24.80 -55.05 -4.83
CA PRO A 479 -23.73 -55.55 -3.97
C PRO A 479 -24.15 -56.82 -3.21
N PRO A 480 -23.21 -57.72 -2.91
CA PRO A 480 -23.53 -58.91 -2.11
C PRO A 480 -23.48 -58.56 -0.61
N SER A 481 -24.51 -59.02 0.10
CA SER A 481 -24.64 -59.16 1.52
C SER A 481 -23.79 -60.34 2.03
N GLY A 482 -23.07 -60.13 3.10
CA GLY A 482 -22.31 -61.17 3.79
C GLY A 482 -22.12 -60.86 5.25
N SER A 483 -22.74 -61.67 6.06
CA SER A 483 -23.09 -61.66 7.47
C SER A 483 -21.90 -61.85 8.46
N ASN A 484 -22.08 -61.17 9.60
CA ASN A 484 -21.86 -61.58 11.03
C ASN A 484 -20.69 -62.48 11.44
N SER A 485 -19.92 -62.00 12.40
CA SER A 485 -19.94 -62.60 13.78
C SER A 485 -18.95 -61.88 14.71
N GLY A 486 -19.38 -61.59 15.94
CA GLY A 486 -18.60 -61.67 17.17
C GLY A 486 -18.27 -60.37 17.89
N MET A 487 -19.17 -59.91 18.76
CA MET A 487 -18.81 -59.16 19.95
C MET A 487 -18.31 -60.14 21.05
N PRO A 488 -17.50 -59.65 21.98
CA PRO A 488 -17.85 -59.82 23.38
C PRO A 488 -17.93 -58.53 24.16
N ASN A 489 -18.96 -58.47 24.95
CA ASN A 489 -19.24 -57.49 25.99
C ASN A 489 -18.15 -57.43 27.05
N GLY A 490 -17.84 -56.21 27.48
CA GLY A 490 -17.13 -55.93 28.74
C GLY A 490 -17.71 -54.67 29.36
N GLN A 491 -18.51 -54.82 30.40
CA GLN A 491 -19.03 -53.74 31.25
C GLN A 491 -17.92 -53.11 32.12
N PRO A 492 -18.07 -51.81 32.46
CA PRO A 492 -17.17 -51.13 33.38
C PRO A 492 -17.58 -51.41 34.83
N PRO A 493 -16.61 -51.44 35.80
CA PRO A 493 -16.96 -51.44 37.20
C PRO A 493 -17.20 -50.00 37.70
N SER A 494 -18.34 -49.87 38.38
CA SER A 494 -18.70 -48.79 39.30
C SER A 494 -18.01 -49.03 40.64
N ASP A 495 -17.45 -47.93 41.22
CA ASP A 495 -17.59 -47.60 42.67
C ASP A 495 -16.75 -46.35 42.98
N ILE A 496 -17.42 -45.30 43.24
CA ILE A 496 -17.63 -44.47 44.45
C ILE A 496 -16.43 -44.44 45.43
N ALA A 497 -15.88 -43.23 45.66
CA ALA A 497 -15.80 -42.70 47.02
C ALA A 497 -15.35 -41.23 47.03
N ASN A 498 -16.10 -40.47 47.76
CA ASN A 498 -15.89 -39.11 48.25
C ASN A 498 -14.52 -38.89 48.89
N GLY A 499 -13.88 -37.76 48.61
CA GLY A 499 -12.74 -37.24 49.37
C GLY A 499 -12.73 -35.72 49.36
N GLN A 500 -13.13 -35.14 50.50
CA GLN A 500 -13.00 -33.69 50.75
C GLN A 500 -11.52 -33.29 50.88
N PRO A 501 -11.21 -32.02 50.61
CA PRO A 501 -9.84 -31.50 50.79
C PRO A 501 -9.56 -31.17 52.24
N PRO A 502 -8.33 -31.33 52.72
CA PRO A 502 -7.96 -30.89 54.05
C PRO A 502 -7.60 -29.41 54.07
N SER A 503 -8.19 -28.71 55.04
CA SER A 503 -7.84 -27.39 55.53
C SER A 503 -6.61 -27.48 56.44
N GLY A 504 -5.68 -26.54 56.32
CA GLY A 504 -4.55 -26.37 57.25
C GLY A 504 -3.66 -25.25 56.77
N SER A 505 -3.80 -24.17 57.27
CA SER A 505 -3.31 -23.29 58.34
C SER A 505 -2.03 -22.53 57.98
N ASN A 506 -2.21 -21.24 57.99
CA ASN A 506 -1.32 -20.10 58.24
C ASN A 506 0.07 -20.36 58.82
N GLN A 507 1.04 -19.65 58.29
CA GLN A 507 2.06 -18.81 58.96
C GLN A 507 3.00 -18.32 57.83
N GLY A 508 3.39 -17.09 57.67
CA GLY A 508 3.68 -15.94 58.44
C GLY A 508 4.45 -15.01 57.50
N MET A 509 4.01 -13.80 57.33
CA MET A 509 4.82 -12.71 56.74
C MET A 509 5.94 -12.31 57.68
N PRO A 510 7.02 -11.72 57.18
CA PRO A 510 7.55 -10.56 57.85
C PRO A 510 7.50 -9.30 56.95
N ASN A 511 6.94 -8.27 57.52
CA ASN A 511 7.03 -6.89 57.13
C ASN A 511 8.49 -6.41 57.07
N GLY A 512 8.86 -5.74 56.02
CA GLY A 512 10.05 -4.91 55.95
C GLY A 512 9.69 -3.55 55.34
N GLN A 513 9.59 -2.53 56.18
CA GLN A 513 9.46 -1.13 55.81
C GLN A 513 10.78 -0.60 55.24
N PRO A 514 10.73 0.39 54.32
CA PRO A 514 11.91 1.10 53.88
C PRO A 514 12.30 2.21 54.87
N PRO A 515 13.58 2.53 55.01
CA PRO A 515 13.99 3.67 55.82
C PRO A 515 13.88 4.98 55.01
N SER A 516 13.22 5.93 55.62
CA SER A 516 13.28 7.36 55.35
C SER A 516 14.57 7.94 55.95
N ASP A 517 15.17 8.87 55.21
CA ASP A 517 15.86 10.08 55.66
C ASP A 517 16.91 10.49 54.60
N MET A 518 16.89 11.60 54.21
CA MET A 518 17.09 13.03 54.39
C MET A 518 17.88 13.64 53.25
N GLN A 519 17.34 14.65 52.76
CA GLN A 519 17.63 16.11 52.87
C GLN A 519 18.61 16.70 51.84
N ASN A 520 18.04 17.66 51.14
CA ASN A 520 18.55 18.96 50.70
C ASN A 520 20.02 19.12 50.25
N GLY A 521 20.17 19.56 48.98
CA GLY A 521 21.36 20.25 48.49
C GLY A 521 21.07 21.05 47.26
N GLN A 522 20.98 22.38 47.38
CA GLN A 522 20.88 23.34 46.30
C GLN A 522 22.22 23.49 45.56
N PRO A 523 22.20 23.96 44.31
CA PRO A 523 23.38 24.13 43.44
C PRO A 523 24.09 25.44 43.70
N PRO A 524 25.38 25.56 43.41
CA PRO A 524 26.02 26.88 43.23
C PRO A 524 26.20 27.27 41.77
N ASN A 525 25.86 28.52 41.52
CA ASN A 525 26.19 29.31 40.34
C ASN A 525 27.71 29.47 40.14
N GLY A 526 28.12 29.56 38.87
CA GLY A 526 29.43 30.04 38.50
C GLY A 526 29.64 30.07 37.00
N GLN A 527 29.56 31.25 36.41
CA GLN A 527 30.12 31.64 35.11
C GLN A 527 31.42 32.41 35.37
N PRO A 528 32.22 32.85 34.33
CA PRO A 528 32.62 32.29 33.03
C PRO A 528 34.17 32.33 32.86
N GLY A 529 34.68 31.89 31.70
CA GLY A 529 36.06 32.23 31.30
C GLY A 529 36.65 31.38 30.17
N GLU A 530 36.65 31.92 29.00
CA GLU A 530 37.65 32.05 27.91
C GLU A 530 38.62 30.92 27.51
N SER A 531 38.72 30.82 26.18
CA SER A 531 39.90 30.63 25.29
C SER A 531 40.27 29.23 24.80
N ILE A 532 40.22 29.15 23.46
CA ILE A 532 40.83 28.17 22.54
C ILE A 532 42.36 28.25 22.62
N PRO A 533 43.17 27.17 22.40
CA PRO A 533 43.67 26.96 21.05
C PRO A 533 43.86 25.50 20.58
N ASN A 534 43.96 25.37 19.24
CA ASN A 534 44.41 24.31 18.37
C ASN A 534 45.49 23.36 18.88
N GLY A 535 45.41 22.09 18.41
CA GLY A 535 46.54 21.16 18.45
C GLY A 535 46.22 19.77 17.91
N GLN A 536 46.90 19.40 16.85
CA GLN A 536 46.91 18.19 16.02
C GLN A 536 47.14 16.85 16.72
N SER A 537 46.60 15.82 16.03
CA SER A 537 47.13 14.47 15.74
C SER A 537 47.48 13.49 16.89
N GLY A 538 46.97 12.27 16.69
CA GLY A 538 47.51 11.05 17.32
C GLY A 538 46.58 9.86 17.31
N GLN A 539 46.89 8.90 16.45
CA GLN A 539 46.35 7.54 16.44
C GLN A 539 46.52 6.82 17.78
N ASN A 540 45.56 6.04 18.24
CA ASN A 540 45.71 4.59 18.38
C ASN A 540 44.50 3.88 19.02
N ASN A 541 44.24 2.71 18.51
CA ASN A 541 43.44 1.56 18.86
C ASN A 541 43.15 1.29 20.35
N ASN A 542 41.91 0.88 20.67
CA ASN A 542 41.50 -0.45 21.11
C ASN A 542 40.07 -0.41 21.67
N GLY A 543 39.14 -1.07 21.08
CA GLY A 543 38.42 -2.27 21.45
C GLY A 543 37.51 -2.17 22.68
N ASN A 544 36.20 -2.00 22.47
CA ASN A 544 35.22 -2.85 23.15
C ASN A 544 33.86 -2.81 22.42
N SER A 545 33.41 -3.96 22.06
CA SER A 545 32.21 -4.25 21.30
C SER A 545 30.94 -4.17 22.16
N SER A 546 29.94 -3.45 21.67
CA SER A 546 28.52 -3.69 22.00
C SER A 546 27.75 -3.79 20.67
N PRO A 547 26.74 -4.67 20.56
CA PRO A 547 26.17 -5.02 19.27
C PRO A 547 25.23 -3.93 18.79
N ASN A 548 25.61 -3.30 17.70
CA ASN A 548 24.75 -2.45 16.88
C ASN A 548 23.82 -3.35 16.07
N VAL A 549 22.53 -3.17 16.25
CA VAL A 549 21.49 -3.71 15.37
C VAL A 549 21.62 -2.95 14.06
N GLY A 550 22.13 -3.60 13.02
CA GLY A 550 22.33 -3.01 11.71
C GLY A 550 21.02 -2.62 11.06
N GLU A 551 20.91 -1.36 10.70
CA GLU A 551 19.97 -0.85 9.71
C GLU A 551 20.48 -1.33 8.33
N GLU A 552 19.78 -2.27 7.70
CA GLU A 552 19.98 -2.58 6.29
C GLU A 552 19.35 -1.47 5.44
N GLU A 553 20.16 -0.54 4.97
CA GLU A 553 19.84 0.33 3.84
C GLU A 553 19.68 -0.53 2.58
N LEU A 554 18.49 -0.51 1.98
CA LEU A 554 18.28 -1.05 0.63
C LEU A 554 19.17 -0.27 -0.35
N THR A 555 20.12 -0.95 -0.96
CA THR A 555 21.07 -0.34 -1.90
C THR A 555 20.38 0.03 -3.21
N GLU A 556 20.91 1.07 -3.91
CA GLU A 556 20.45 1.47 -5.25
C GLU A 556 20.45 0.31 -6.27
N GLU A 557 21.21 -0.75 -6.00
CA GLU A 557 21.28 -1.96 -6.83
C GLU A 557 20.01 -2.83 -6.68
N GLU A 558 19.38 -2.85 -5.53
CA GLU A 558 18.10 -3.55 -5.33
C GLU A 558 16.93 -2.80 -5.98
N LEU A 559 16.93 -1.47 -5.92
CA LEU A 559 16.00 -0.65 -6.70
C LEU A 559 16.18 -0.84 -8.22
N GLY A 560 17.41 -1.00 -8.69
CA GLY A 560 17.73 -1.23 -10.10
C GLY A 560 17.30 -2.62 -10.62
N LYS A 561 17.12 -3.61 -9.75
CA LYS A 561 16.61 -4.95 -10.12
C LYS A 561 15.11 -4.92 -10.41
N TYR A 562 14.35 -4.06 -9.73
CA TYR A 562 12.92 -3.87 -10.00
C TYR A 562 12.64 -3.29 -11.39
N VAL A 563 13.55 -2.48 -11.95
CA VAL A 563 13.40 -1.88 -13.27
C VAL A 563 13.80 -2.85 -14.41
N ARG A 564 14.67 -3.83 -14.16
CA ARG A 564 15.24 -4.71 -15.21
C ARG A 564 14.44 -5.97 -15.53
N ASN A 565 13.60 -6.47 -14.62
CA ASN A 565 12.86 -7.72 -14.88
C ASN A 565 11.59 -7.53 -15.73
N SER A 566 11.08 -6.30 -15.86
CA SER A 566 9.91 -6.02 -16.72
C SER A 566 10.22 -5.98 -18.23
N SER A 567 11.48 -5.85 -18.62
CA SER A 567 11.86 -5.75 -20.04
C SER A 567 12.04 -7.08 -20.79
N SER A 568 12.25 -8.21 -20.10
CA SER A 568 12.50 -9.50 -20.74
C SER A 568 11.24 -10.20 -21.28
N TYR A 569 10.07 -9.90 -20.76
CA TYR A 569 8.80 -10.44 -21.24
C TYR A 569 8.23 -9.70 -22.47
N LEU A 570 8.62 -8.45 -22.68
CA LEU A 570 8.13 -7.62 -23.82
C LEU A 570 8.65 -8.10 -25.19
N ASN A 571 9.82 -8.72 -25.26
CA ASN A 571 10.42 -9.10 -26.55
C ASN A 571 9.78 -10.34 -27.19
N ASN A 572 9.19 -11.24 -26.43
CA ASN A 572 8.56 -12.45 -26.98
C ASN A 572 7.15 -12.21 -27.53
N PHE A 573 6.39 -11.27 -26.98
CA PHE A 573 5.04 -10.96 -27.45
C PHE A 573 5.02 -10.05 -28.70
N ALA A 574 5.98 -9.15 -28.83
CA ALA A 574 6.13 -8.32 -30.02
C ALA A 574 6.40 -9.17 -31.28
N PHE A 575 7.12 -10.27 -31.14
CA PHE A 575 7.44 -11.17 -32.25
C PHE A 575 6.21 -11.97 -32.74
N ILE A 576 5.38 -12.45 -31.83
CA ILE A 576 4.15 -13.21 -32.15
C ILE A 576 3.11 -12.28 -32.81
N TYR A 577 3.00 -11.04 -32.36
CA TYR A 577 2.02 -10.08 -32.89
C TYR A 577 2.41 -9.55 -34.29
N MET A 578 3.70 -9.34 -34.54
CA MET A 578 4.20 -8.96 -35.87
C MET A 578 3.99 -10.09 -36.89
N THR A 579 4.09 -11.34 -36.47
CA THR A 579 3.84 -12.51 -37.36
C THR A 579 2.36 -12.65 -37.70
N LEU A 580 1.46 -12.39 -36.74
CA LEU A 580 0.01 -12.43 -36.97
C LEU A 580 -0.48 -11.24 -37.84
N LEU A 581 0.14 -10.06 -37.70
CA LEU A 581 -0.20 -8.89 -38.50
C LEU A 581 0.27 -9.04 -39.96
N THR A 582 1.42 -9.68 -40.16
CA THR A 582 1.93 -9.98 -41.52
C THR A 582 1.03 -10.99 -42.24
N LEU A 583 0.48 -11.97 -41.53
CA LEU A 583 -0.49 -12.90 -42.10
C LEU A 583 -1.84 -12.23 -42.44
N ALA A 584 -2.31 -11.27 -41.65
CA ALA A 584 -3.57 -10.54 -41.92
C ALA A 584 -3.49 -9.50 -43.05
N ILE A 585 -2.28 -9.16 -43.49
CA ILE A 585 -2.08 -8.25 -44.65
C ILE A 585 -1.93 -9.04 -45.98
N ILE A 586 -1.68 -10.35 -45.91
CA ILE A 586 -1.48 -11.25 -47.08
C ILE A 586 -2.79 -11.94 -47.49
N PHE A 587 -3.79 -11.98 -46.66
CA PHE A 587 -5.16 -12.43 -46.95
C PHE A 587 -6.13 -11.25 -46.83
#